data_5e438c01638c34b807f8e3c8088a3b71
#
_entry.id   5e438c01638c34b807f8e3c8088a3b71
#
_cell.length_a   1.000
_cell.length_b   1.000
_cell.length_c   1.000
_cell.angle_alpha   90.00
_cell.angle_beta   90.00
_cell.angle_gamma   90.00
#
_symmetry.space_group_name_H-M   'P 1'
#
loop_
_entity.id
_entity.type
_entity.pdbx_description
1 polymer ?
#
loop_
_entity_poly.entity_id
_entity_poly.type
_entity_poly.pdbx_seq_one_letter_code
_entity_poly.pdbx_strand_id
1 'polypeptide(L)'
;MTTICFKEDVMASDSHIVGAYIDQLSADKIYQIDNVLIGCAGAVSDIKKFISYITNGWREIDMPKKTVDTFEALVYDMSDSQLWYYDGSYTGVETGLISAIGSGQGFAMGAMLAGADASEAVAIASELDPYTGGDIKVYHVGEEADAPLGIDEPASKKNKKRKKKHGKKL
;
A
#
# COMPACT_ATOMS: atom_id res chain seq x y z
N MET A 1 0.29 -14.33 -0.38
CA MET A 1 -0.42 -13.69 0.74
C MET A 1 0.52 -12.71 1.37
N THR A 2 0.23 -12.08 2.51
CA THR A 2 0.95 -10.87 2.91
C THR A 2 0.77 -10.68 4.40
N THR A 3 1.75 -10.08 5.07
CA THR A 3 1.57 -9.50 6.41
C THR A 3 2.04 -8.05 6.39
N ILE A 4 1.18 -7.14 6.79
CA ILE A 4 1.49 -5.72 6.93
C ILE A 4 1.10 -5.29 8.33
N CYS A 5 1.99 -4.55 8.98
CA CYS A 5 1.81 -4.05 10.35
C CYS A 5 1.97 -2.54 10.39
N PHE A 6 1.21 -1.89 11.26
CA PHE A 6 1.41 -0.49 11.63
C PHE A 6 1.49 -0.36 13.14
N LYS A 7 2.54 0.30 13.62
CA LYS A 7 2.73 0.66 15.03
C LYS A 7 3.73 1.80 15.17
N GLU A 8 3.42 2.79 16.02
CA GLU A 8 4.35 3.88 16.39
C GLU A 8 4.94 4.61 15.17
N ASP A 9 4.06 5.03 14.25
CA ASP A 9 4.42 5.72 13.01
C ASP A 9 5.34 4.91 12.06
N VAL A 10 5.33 3.59 12.21
CA VAL A 10 6.07 2.67 11.33
C VAL A 10 5.10 1.70 10.68
N MET A 11 5.15 1.61 9.35
CA MET A 11 4.49 0.55 8.58
C MET A 11 5.54 -0.44 8.08
N ALA A 12 5.36 -1.71 8.36
CA ALA A 12 6.26 -2.76 7.91
C ALA A 12 5.50 -3.86 7.15
N SER A 13 6.14 -4.47 6.16
CA SER A 13 5.56 -5.58 5.40
C SER A 13 6.60 -6.63 5.07
N ASP A 14 6.13 -7.84 4.84
CA ASP A 14 6.87 -8.87 4.10
C ASP A 14 6.92 -8.52 2.60
N SER A 15 7.81 -9.18 1.84
CA SER A 15 7.93 -8.98 0.40
C SER A 15 7.58 -10.20 -0.44
N HIS A 16 7.17 -11.30 0.20
CA HIS A 16 6.88 -12.56 -0.50
C HIS A 16 5.59 -12.48 -1.33
N ILE A 17 5.68 -12.87 -2.61
CA ILE A 17 4.53 -13.06 -3.48
C ILE A 17 4.34 -14.55 -3.73
N VAL A 18 3.16 -15.03 -3.40
CA VAL A 18 2.73 -16.40 -3.73
C VAL A 18 1.91 -16.36 -5.02
N GLY A 19 2.41 -16.96 -6.07
CA GLY A 19 1.71 -17.14 -7.35
C GLY A 19 1.74 -18.61 -7.77
N ALA A 20 0.85 -19.03 -8.68
CA ALA A 20 0.70 -20.42 -9.09
C ALA A 20 1.98 -21.04 -9.69
N TYR A 21 2.95 -20.22 -10.12
CA TYR A 21 4.20 -20.67 -10.78
C TYR A 21 5.42 -19.80 -10.46
N ILE A 22 5.32 -18.82 -9.57
CA ILE A 22 6.41 -17.90 -9.29
C ILE A 22 6.54 -17.76 -7.78
N ASP A 23 7.59 -18.33 -7.24
CA ASP A 23 7.91 -18.38 -5.81
C ASP A 23 9.10 -17.45 -5.50
N GLN A 24 9.22 -16.27 -6.10
CA GLN A 24 10.40 -15.44 -5.87
C GLN A 24 10.30 -13.97 -6.27
N LEU A 25 9.15 -13.34 -6.29
CA LEU A 25 9.16 -11.90 -6.54
C LEU A 25 9.12 -11.16 -5.21
N SER A 26 10.17 -10.39 -4.94
CA SER A 26 10.11 -9.31 -3.96
C SER A 26 9.20 -8.22 -4.51
N ALA A 27 8.10 -7.92 -3.82
CA ALA A 27 7.24 -6.82 -4.19
C ALA A 27 7.08 -5.84 -3.05
N ASP A 28 7.03 -4.57 -3.40
CA ASP A 28 6.60 -3.54 -2.47
C ASP A 28 5.09 -3.66 -2.27
N LYS A 29 4.68 -3.70 -1.01
CA LYS A 29 3.30 -3.81 -0.58
C LYS A 29 2.84 -2.55 0.15
N ILE A 30 3.75 -1.62 0.34
CA ILE A 30 3.54 -0.33 0.96
C ILE A 30 3.80 0.76 -0.09
N TYR A 31 2.91 1.74 -0.15
CA TYR A 31 2.91 2.82 -1.13
C TYR A 31 2.71 4.14 -0.40
N GLN A 32 3.37 5.19 -0.89
CA GLN A 32 3.09 6.55 -0.43
C GLN A 32 2.47 7.35 -1.58
N ILE A 33 1.35 7.99 -1.32
CA ILE A 33 0.66 8.86 -2.27
C ILE A 33 0.29 10.13 -1.52
N ASP A 34 0.87 11.26 -1.91
CA ASP A 34 0.71 12.53 -1.20
C ASP A 34 0.96 12.37 0.32
N ASN A 35 -0.05 12.63 1.13
CA ASN A 35 0.02 12.56 2.59
C ASN A 35 -0.49 11.23 3.17
N VAL A 36 -0.62 10.18 2.36
CA VAL A 36 -1.06 8.88 2.86
C VAL A 36 -0.03 7.79 2.63
N LEU A 37 0.19 6.98 3.65
CA LEU A 37 0.98 5.76 3.60
C LEU A 37 0.01 4.56 3.56
N ILE A 38 0.16 3.70 2.55
CA ILE A 38 -0.82 2.67 2.22
C ILE A 38 -0.16 1.31 2.19
N GLY A 39 -0.63 0.38 3.00
CA GLY A 39 -0.24 -1.01 2.92
C GLY A 39 -1.39 -1.86 2.37
N CYS A 40 -1.14 -2.68 1.36
CA CYS A 40 -2.18 -3.49 0.70
C CYS A 40 -1.88 -4.98 0.71
N ALA A 41 -2.89 -5.78 1.04
CA ALA A 41 -2.89 -7.23 0.95
C ALA A 41 -4.05 -7.71 0.05
N GLY A 42 -3.83 -8.82 -0.67
CA GLY A 42 -4.85 -9.42 -1.53
C GLY A 42 -4.45 -9.52 -2.99
N ALA A 43 -5.44 -9.59 -3.89
CA ALA A 43 -5.21 -9.71 -5.32
C ALA A 43 -4.59 -8.43 -5.90
N VAL A 44 -3.52 -8.58 -6.70
CA VAL A 44 -2.80 -7.46 -7.33
C VAL A 44 -3.74 -6.57 -8.16
N SER A 45 -4.75 -7.16 -8.82
CA SER A 45 -5.74 -6.41 -9.59
C SER A 45 -6.56 -5.45 -8.73
N ASP A 46 -6.91 -5.86 -7.52
CA ASP A 46 -7.73 -5.05 -6.62
C ASP A 46 -6.88 -4.00 -5.91
N ILE A 47 -5.63 -4.34 -5.56
CA ILE A 47 -4.63 -3.37 -5.09
C ILE A 47 -4.46 -2.25 -6.11
N LYS A 48 -4.25 -2.56 -7.40
CA LYS A 48 -4.10 -1.54 -8.45
C LYS A 48 -5.32 -0.64 -8.59
N LYS A 49 -6.53 -1.19 -8.50
CA LYS A 49 -7.77 -0.39 -8.53
C LYS A 49 -7.85 0.55 -7.34
N PHE A 50 -7.52 0.07 -6.14
CA PHE A 50 -7.55 0.86 -4.93
C PHE A 50 -6.52 2.00 -4.97
N ILE A 51 -5.28 1.70 -5.35
CA ILE A 51 -4.23 2.71 -5.52
C ILE A 51 -4.63 3.75 -6.57
N SER A 52 -5.22 3.34 -7.70
CA SER A 52 -5.74 4.27 -8.71
C SER A 52 -6.86 5.17 -8.17
N TYR A 53 -7.77 4.61 -7.37
CA TYR A 53 -8.84 5.36 -6.72
C TYR A 53 -8.29 6.45 -5.80
N ILE A 54 -7.26 6.13 -4.99
CA ILE A 54 -6.59 7.10 -4.12
C ILE A 54 -5.87 8.17 -4.96
N THR A 55 -5.08 7.77 -5.94
CA THR A 55 -4.34 8.68 -6.82
C THR A 55 -5.26 9.66 -7.58
N ASN A 56 -6.49 9.25 -7.88
CA ASN A 56 -7.50 10.10 -8.50
C ASN A 56 -8.23 11.02 -7.51
N GLY A 57 -7.80 11.08 -6.25
CA GLY A 57 -8.34 11.98 -5.23
C GLY A 57 -9.61 11.49 -4.56
N TRP A 58 -9.79 10.18 -4.38
CA TRP A 58 -10.89 9.56 -3.63
C TRP A 58 -12.28 9.89 -4.16
N ARG A 59 -12.41 10.13 -5.47
CA ARG A 59 -13.70 10.52 -6.05
C ARG A 59 -14.64 9.34 -6.05
N GLU A 60 -15.86 9.50 -5.54
CA GLU A 60 -16.87 8.45 -5.45
C GLU A 60 -17.12 7.75 -6.81
N ILE A 61 -17.06 8.51 -7.92
CA ILE A 61 -17.24 7.98 -9.27
C ILE A 61 -16.14 6.99 -9.68
N ASP A 62 -14.95 7.09 -9.07
CA ASP A 62 -13.81 6.24 -9.35
C ASP A 62 -13.67 5.09 -8.33
N MET A 63 -14.58 5.02 -7.35
CA MET A 63 -14.56 3.96 -6.33
C MET A 63 -14.65 2.58 -7.02
N PRO A 64 -13.72 1.66 -6.70
CA PRO A 64 -13.77 0.31 -7.26
C PRO A 64 -15.06 -0.41 -6.90
N LYS A 65 -15.52 -1.28 -7.78
CA LYS A 65 -16.65 -2.17 -7.45
C LYS A 65 -16.19 -3.15 -6.38
N LYS A 66 -17.08 -3.42 -5.43
CA LYS A 66 -16.87 -4.42 -4.38
C LYS A 66 -16.29 -5.71 -4.98
N THR A 67 -15.18 -6.18 -4.40
CA THR A 67 -14.60 -7.47 -4.75
C THR A 67 -15.06 -8.56 -3.79
N VAL A 68 -15.09 -9.79 -4.27
CA VAL A 68 -15.34 -11.00 -3.47
C VAL A 68 -14.05 -11.64 -2.99
N ASP A 69 -12.91 -11.19 -3.55
CA ASP A 69 -11.58 -11.64 -3.16
C ASP A 69 -11.16 -11.02 -1.83
N THR A 70 -10.16 -11.63 -1.21
CA THR A 70 -9.56 -11.13 0.02
C THR A 70 -8.71 -9.90 -0.32
N PHE A 71 -9.30 -8.72 -0.21
CA PHE A 71 -8.60 -7.44 -0.28
C PHE A 71 -8.65 -6.77 1.09
N GLU A 72 -7.50 -6.31 1.56
CA GLU A 72 -7.37 -5.52 2.77
C GLU A 72 -6.34 -4.42 2.54
N ALA A 73 -6.56 -3.25 3.14
CA ALA A 73 -5.56 -2.19 3.17
C ALA A 73 -5.57 -1.46 4.51
N LEU A 74 -4.38 -1.04 4.93
CA LEU A 74 -4.17 -0.04 5.97
C LEU A 74 -3.76 1.26 5.29
N VAL A 75 -4.43 2.34 5.60
CA VAL A 75 -4.14 3.68 5.10
C VAL A 75 -3.94 4.61 6.27
N TYR A 76 -2.71 5.10 6.43
CA TYR A 76 -2.39 6.10 7.43
C TYR A 76 -2.39 7.47 6.78
N ASP A 77 -3.27 8.35 7.25
CA ASP A 77 -3.31 9.74 6.82
C ASP A 77 -2.43 10.58 7.75
N MET A 78 -1.33 11.10 7.19
CA MET A 78 -0.38 11.94 7.92
C MET A 78 -0.92 13.32 8.27
N SER A 79 -2.03 13.75 7.67
CA SER A 79 -2.62 15.07 7.91
C SER A 79 -3.33 15.15 9.26
N ASP A 80 -3.95 14.06 9.69
CA ASP A 80 -4.72 13.96 10.93
C ASP A 80 -4.22 12.86 11.87
N SER A 81 -3.17 12.12 11.47
CA SER A 81 -2.59 11.02 12.22
C SER A 81 -3.58 9.89 12.48
N GLN A 82 -4.46 9.61 11.51
CA GLN A 82 -5.48 8.58 11.59
C GLN A 82 -5.11 7.37 10.75
N LEU A 83 -5.35 6.18 11.30
CA LEU A 83 -5.21 4.92 10.59
C LEU A 83 -6.58 4.36 10.21
N TRP A 84 -6.73 4.02 8.94
CA TRP A 84 -7.96 3.48 8.35
C TRP A 84 -7.73 2.07 7.83
N TYR A 85 -8.70 1.21 8.10
CA TYR A 85 -8.79 -0.13 7.52
C TYR A 85 -9.81 -0.14 6.38
N TYR A 86 -9.45 -0.80 5.30
CA TYR A 86 -10.32 -1.05 4.14
C TYR A 86 -10.37 -2.54 3.84
N ASP A 87 -11.54 -3.03 3.51
CA ASP A 87 -11.77 -4.37 2.97
C ASP A 87 -12.23 -4.31 1.51
N GLY A 88 -12.68 -5.42 0.97
CA GLY A 88 -13.21 -5.51 -0.41
C GLY A 88 -14.46 -4.67 -0.68
N SER A 89 -15.04 -3.99 0.31
CA SER A 89 -16.11 -2.99 0.10
C SER A 89 -15.56 -1.64 -0.33
N TYR A 90 -14.24 -1.42 -0.11
CA TYR A 90 -13.54 -0.15 -0.32
C TYR A 90 -14.09 1.01 0.53
N THR A 91 -14.75 0.69 1.62
CA THR A 91 -15.22 1.67 2.61
C THR A 91 -14.26 1.68 3.78
N GLY A 92 -13.73 2.86 4.10
CA GLY A 92 -12.79 3.03 5.20
C GLY A 92 -13.47 2.95 6.55
N VAL A 93 -12.82 2.24 7.47
CA VAL A 93 -13.20 2.18 8.89
C VAL A 93 -11.99 2.61 9.70
N GLU A 94 -12.17 3.60 10.57
CA GLU A 94 -11.09 4.03 11.48
C GLU A 94 -10.68 2.87 12.39
N THR A 95 -9.37 2.67 12.54
CA THR A 95 -8.80 1.62 13.39
C THR A 95 -7.76 2.18 14.35
N GLY A 96 -7.35 1.35 15.33
CA GLY A 96 -6.29 1.75 16.27
C GLY A 96 -4.92 1.80 15.61
N LEU A 97 -4.02 2.62 16.16
CA LEU A 97 -2.64 2.80 15.70
C LEU A 97 -1.71 1.60 15.92
N ILE A 98 -2.24 0.48 16.40
CA ILE A 98 -1.59 -0.84 16.37
C ILE A 98 -2.53 -1.72 15.56
N SER A 99 -2.12 -2.05 14.33
CA SER A 99 -2.96 -2.80 13.41
C SER A 99 -2.13 -3.68 12.49
N ALA A 100 -2.71 -4.79 12.04
CA ALA A 100 -2.11 -5.67 11.06
C ALA A 100 -3.17 -6.23 10.11
N ILE A 101 -2.77 -6.51 8.87
CA ILE A 101 -3.60 -7.12 7.83
C ILE A 101 -2.86 -8.27 7.15
N GLY A 102 -3.64 -9.09 6.45
CA GLY A 102 -3.15 -10.23 5.67
C GLY A 102 -3.11 -11.54 6.47
N SER A 103 -2.51 -12.57 5.87
CA SER A 103 -2.56 -13.94 6.42
C SER A 103 -1.87 -14.10 7.77
N GLY A 104 -0.78 -13.38 8.01
CA GLY A 104 -0.05 -13.41 9.28
C GLY A 104 -0.53 -12.40 10.33
N GLN A 105 -1.62 -11.69 10.08
CA GLN A 105 -2.10 -10.60 10.95
C GLN A 105 -2.27 -11.01 12.42
N GLY A 106 -2.77 -12.22 12.68
CA GLY A 106 -2.99 -12.69 14.05
C GLY A 106 -1.69 -12.85 14.84
N PHE A 107 -0.65 -13.36 14.20
CA PHE A 107 0.69 -13.51 14.82
C PHE A 107 1.32 -12.13 15.04
N ALA A 108 1.25 -11.27 14.05
CA ALA A 108 1.81 -9.93 14.09
C ALA A 108 1.12 -9.06 15.16
N MET A 109 -0.20 -9.09 15.25
CA MET A 109 -0.95 -8.39 16.30
C MET A 109 -0.57 -8.87 17.68
N GLY A 110 -0.47 -10.20 17.87
CA GLY A 110 -0.03 -10.77 19.15
C GLY A 110 1.38 -10.30 19.54
N ALA A 111 2.31 -10.28 18.58
CA ALA A 111 3.68 -9.81 18.80
C ALA A 111 3.72 -8.32 19.16
N MET A 112 3.01 -7.45 18.42
CA MET A 112 2.96 -6.01 18.71
C MET A 112 2.35 -5.69 20.07
N LEU A 113 1.30 -6.42 20.47
CA LEU A 113 0.69 -6.27 21.80
C LEU A 113 1.59 -6.79 22.93
N ALA A 114 2.47 -7.74 22.63
CA ALA A 114 3.51 -8.22 23.55
C ALA A 114 4.74 -7.30 23.62
N GLY A 115 4.82 -6.25 22.82
CA GLY A 115 5.87 -5.24 22.86
C GLY A 115 6.78 -5.18 21.63
N ALA A 116 6.64 -6.07 20.64
CA ALA A 116 7.40 -6.01 19.41
C ALA A 116 7.08 -4.72 18.63
N ASP A 117 8.04 -4.20 17.87
CA ASP A 117 7.80 -3.16 16.88
C ASP A 117 7.15 -3.76 15.61
N ALA A 118 6.80 -2.91 14.62
CA ALA A 118 6.14 -3.34 13.41
C ALA A 118 7.01 -4.31 12.57
N SER A 119 8.31 -4.07 12.50
CA SER A 119 9.28 -4.90 11.77
C SER A 119 9.47 -6.26 12.43
N GLU A 120 9.67 -6.27 13.73
CA GLU A 120 9.77 -7.51 14.54
C GLU A 120 8.49 -8.34 14.43
N ALA A 121 7.33 -7.69 14.42
CA ALA A 121 6.04 -8.37 14.29
C ALA A 121 5.89 -9.07 12.92
N VAL A 122 6.35 -8.45 11.82
CA VAL A 122 6.41 -9.10 10.51
C VAL A 122 7.40 -10.26 10.52
N ALA A 123 8.56 -10.11 11.17
CA ALA A 123 9.54 -11.20 11.30
C ALA A 123 8.95 -12.41 12.02
N ILE A 124 8.27 -12.18 13.16
CA ILE A 124 7.59 -13.25 13.92
C ILE A 124 6.49 -13.89 13.09
N ALA A 125 5.69 -13.11 12.36
CA ALA A 125 4.68 -13.65 11.45
C ALA A 125 5.30 -14.51 10.34
N SER A 126 6.48 -14.16 9.83
CA SER A 126 7.19 -14.93 8.80
C SER A 126 7.65 -16.32 9.27
N GLU A 127 7.88 -16.48 10.56
CA GLU A 127 8.22 -17.78 11.14
C GLU A 127 7.01 -18.71 11.33
N LEU A 128 5.80 -18.13 11.39
CA LEU A 128 4.59 -18.86 11.81
C LEU A 128 3.56 -18.99 10.68
N ASP A 129 3.51 -18.03 9.77
CA ASP A 129 2.62 -18.04 8.61
C ASP A 129 3.36 -18.48 7.34
N PRO A 130 3.01 -19.62 6.73
CA PRO A 130 3.69 -20.10 5.52
C PRO A 130 3.53 -19.21 4.28
N TYR A 131 2.68 -18.21 4.35
CA TYR A 131 2.41 -17.27 3.26
C TYR A 131 3.06 -15.89 3.46
N THR A 132 3.76 -15.70 4.58
CA THR A 132 4.52 -14.50 4.90
C THR A 132 6.00 -14.81 4.79
N GLY A 133 6.80 -13.92 4.19
CA GLY A 133 8.23 -14.18 4.04
C GLY A 133 8.95 -13.20 3.12
N GLY A 134 10.19 -13.53 2.77
CA GLY A 134 11.08 -12.66 2.01
C GLY A 134 11.67 -11.53 2.86
N ASP A 135 12.14 -10.47 2.21
CA ASP A 135 12.71 -9.32 2.89
C ASP A 135 11.62 -8.50 3.60
N ILE A 136 11.94 -7.99 4.77
CA ILE A 136 11.04 -7.09 5.49
C ILE A 136 11.31 -5.67 5.01
N LYS A 137 10.25 -5.02 4.55
CA LYS A 137 10.25 -3.61 4.14
C LYS A 137 9.69 -2.77 5.27
N VAL A 138 10.37 -1.67 5.59
CA VAL A 138 10.01 -0.77 6.69
C VAL A 138 9.92 0.65 6.18
N TYR A 139 8.84 1.34 6.53
CA TYR A 139 8.57 2.72 6.15
C TYR A 139 8.22 3.52 7.39
N HIS A 140 8.97 4.59 7.63
CA HIS A 140 8.69 5.52 8.71
C HIS A 140 7.80 6.66 8.18
N VAL A 141 6.81 7.04 8.94
CA VAL A 141 5.95 8.18 8.60
C VAL A 141 6.81 9.45 8.47
N GLY A 142 6.68 10.15 7.33
CA GLY A 142 7.45 11.35 7.04
C GLY A 142 8.79 11.11 6.32
N GLU A 143 9.20 9.88 6.09
CA GLU A 143 10.27 9.55 5.13
C GLU A 143 9.65 9.36 3.74
N GLU A 144 10.38 9.80 2.69
CA GLU A 144 9.93 9.54 1.31
C GLU A 144 10.03 8.03 1.04
N ALA A 145 8.88 7.39 0.81
CA ALA A 145 8.86 6.03 0.29
C ALA A 145 9.25 6.05 -1.19
N ASP A 146 10.07 5.10 -1.62
CA ASP A 146 10.38 4.94 -3.03
C ASP A 146 9.09 4.81 -3.85
N ALA A 147 9.00 5.55 -4.95
CA ALA A 147 7.82 5.53 -5.80
C ALA A 147 7.52 4.09 -6.25
N PRO A 148 6.25 3.62 -6.19
CA PRO A 148 5.91 2.25 -6.52
C PRO A 148 6.29 1.92 -7.96
N LEU A 149 7.12 0.90 -8.14
CA LEU A 149 7.52 0.40 -9.45
C LEU A 149 6.29 -0.08 -10.23
N GLY A 150 5.94 0.62 -11.31
CA GLY A 150 5.02 0.11 -12.34
C GLY A 150 3.55 0.53 -12.22
N ILE A 151 3.23 1.63 -11.55
CA ILE A 151 1.98 2.34 -11.80
C ILE A 151 2.30 3.35 -12.90
N ASP A 152 1.79 3.12 -14.13
CA ASP A 152 1.89 4.10 -15.22
C ASP A 152 1.30 5.42 -14.72
N GLU A 153 2.12 6.46 -14.68
CA GLU A 153 1.63 7.81 -14.36
C GLU A 153 0.45 8.13 -15.27
N PRO A 154 -0.65 8.67 -14.73
CA PRO A 154 -1.73 9.15 -15.58
C PRO A 154 -1.12 10.20 -16.51
N ALA A 155 -1.24 9.99 -17.82
CA ALA A 155 -0.62 10.80 -18.86
C ALA A 155 -0.90 12.28 -18.61
N SER A 156 0.02 12.95 -17.94
CA SER A 156 -0.02 14.39 -17.70
C SER A 156 -0.03 15.05 -19.06
N LYS A 157 -1.04 15.83 -19.34
CA LYS A 157 -1.25 16.61 -20.57
C LYS A 157 0.05 17.35 -20.90
N LYS A 158 0.85 16.81 -21.79
CA LYS A 158 1.99 17.51 -22.40
C LYS A 158 1.43 18.74 -23.12
N ASN A 159 1.50 19.88 -22.46
CA ASN A 159 1.22 21.19 -23.04
C ASN A 159 2.17 21.42 -24.23
N LYS A 160 1.72 21.11 -25.44
CA LYS A 160 2.41 21.49 -26.67
C LYS A 160 2.40 23.01 -26.78
N LYS A 161 3.40 23.68 -26.23
CA LYS A 161 3.72 25.05 -26.60
C LYS A 161 4.13 25.04 -28.07
N ARG A 162 3.18 25.36 -28.95
CA ARG A 162 3.44 25.71 -30.34
C ARG A 162 4.32 26.96 -30.35
N LYS A 163 5.60 26.79 -30.65
CA LYS A 163 6.48 27.90 -31.05
C LYS A 163 5.94 28.49 -32.37
N LYS A 164 5.34 29.67 -32.33
CA LYS A 164 5.09 30.47 -33.50
C LYS A 164 6.44 30.92 -34.07
N LYS A 165 6.85 30.38 -35.21
CA LYS A 165 7.93 30.91 -36.01
C LYS A 165 7.43 32.20 -36.69
N HIS A 166 8.00 33.33 -36.28
CA HIS A 166 7.88 34.57 -37.05
C HIS A 166 8.79 34.44 -38.28
N GLY A 167 8.20 34.26 -39.44
CA GLY A 167 8.88 34.44 -40.72
C GLY A 167 8.94 35.94 -41.04
N LYS A 168 10.14 36.51 -41.04
CA LYS A 168 10.38 37.78 -41.72
C LYS A 168 10.35 37.54 -43.24
N LYS A 169 9.53 38.30 -43.96
CA LYS A 169 9.68 38.50 -45.39
C LYS A 169 10.33 39.84 -45.61
N LEU A 170 11.34 39.83 -46.47
CA LEU A 170 11.89 40.96 -47.19
C LEU A 170 10.91 41.40 -48.27
#